data_98417e48c6bad32fc17b230d923277ae
#
_entry.id   98417e48c6bad32fc17b230d923277ae
#
_cell.length_a   1.000
_cell.length_b   1.000
_cell.length_c   1.000
_cell.angle_alpha   90.00
_cell.angle_beta   90.00
_cell.angle_gamma   90.00
#
_symmetry.space_group_name_H-M   'P 1'
#
loop_
_entity.id
_entity.type
_entity.pdbx_description
1 polymer ?
#
loop_
_entity_poly.entity_id
_entity_poly.type
_entity_poly.pdbx_seq_one_letter_code
_entity_poly.pdbx_strand_id
1 'polypeptide(L)'
;MGFPKGRRRLVVAVTTLLTLVAVAGIGYRVLAPAEVVTPARGAPPPAGTPAVGVVGRLPVAPLVVAGRLRVYAAERQLYADRPADSRNRVTPFWSYRRWPATLDGVLAAGTMVLSRWSDGKLVALDGLTGTVAWRADGPTPYAVAPARRTGAATVWDPHGISVAPAPGSRTVLVVSGRDGLRGYDLADGRELWRVDGGRDCRTDLGTTAAGQVFSVDSCAGPTAVEFRAVATGAVGTRWRPPDAPERFTVTPVGCLTPRSQCRGLRTDGGSGGRGWQVGLGAPMAAPALDAAGTTLVGELAVGDDGGVLKGWEARTGKGRWQRGDLGPVTILATEAGRLYVLTERRELVTLDPVTGAQRSRFPMTPGRDGIGWKPGRAYAAGGYVAVERLRERADPDDDDQAYFLMAEPVVLAAT
;
A
#
# COMPACT_ATOMS: atom_id res chain seq x y z
N MET A 1 38.87 32.65 53.37
CA MET A 1 39.53 33.15 52.16
C MET A 1 38.42 33.25 51.07
N GLY A 2 37.95 34.50 50.85
CA GLY A 2 36.87 34.71 49.84
C GLY A 2 37.46 35.01 48.46
N PHE A 3 37.04 34.32 47.47
CA PHE A 3 37.41 34.62 46.08
C PHE A 3 37.01 36.07 45.74
N PRO A 4 37.85 36.85 45.07
CA PRO A 4 37.50 38.21 44.66
C PRO A 4 36.32 38.18 43.74
N LYS A 5 35.33 39.08 43.97
CA LYS A 5 34.01 39.09 43.29
C LYS A 5 34.07 38.95 41.73
N GLY A 6 35.13 39.47 41.10
CA GLY A 6 35.36 39.37 39.66
C GLY A 6 35.66 37.93 39.17
N ARG A 7 36.47 37.20 39.93
CA ARG A 7 36.87 35.82 39.60
C ARG A 7 35.68 34.85 39.70
N ARG A 8 34.79 35.05 40.69
CA ARG A 8 33.57 34.27 40.86
C ARG A 8 32.60 34.48 39.69
N ARG A 9 32.45 35.73 39.22
CA ARG A 9 31.61 36.02 38.02
C ARG A 9 32.19 35.39 36.77
N LEU A 10 33.50 35.41 36.56
CA LEU A 10 34.16 34.78 35.43
C LEU A 10 33.97 33.25 35.45
N VAL A 11 34.17 32.60 36.61
CA VAL A 11 33.96 31.18 36.79
C VAL A 11 32.52 30.81 36.49
N VAL A 12 31.53 31.53 37.02
CA VAL A 12 30.11 31.30 36.74
C VAL A 12 29.81 31.45 35.23
N ALA A 13 30.32 32.51 34.60
CA ALA A 13 30.10 32.74 33.18
C ALA A 13 30.69 31.60 32.30
N VAL A 14 31.92 31.19 32.61
CA VAL A 14 32.58 30.08 31.88
C VAL A 14 31.85 28.76 32.10
N THR A 15 31.45 28.46 33.34
CA THR A 15 30.68 27.22 33.60
C THR A 15 29.34 27.23 32.91
N THR A 16 28.60 28.34 32.92
CA THR A 16 27.33 28.49 32.19
C THR A 16 27.53 28.29 30.70
N LEU A 17 28.57 28.91 30.12
CA LEU A 17 28.87 28.76 28.70
C LEU A 17 29.19 27.30 28.34
N LEU A 18 30.03 26.63 29.13
CA LEU A 18 30.36 25.21 28.91
C LEU A 18 29.14 24.31 29.03
N THR A 19 28.27 24.59 30.01
CA THR A 19 27.02 23.85 30.16
C THR A 19 26.09 24.04 28.93
N LEU A 20 25.94 25.28 28.46
CA LEU A 20 25.15 25.59 27.27
C LEU A 20 25.71 24.90 26.02
N VAL A 21 27.03 24.91 25.82
CA VAL A 21 27.70 24.24 24.71
C VAL A 21 27.52 22.73 24.81
N ALA A 22 27.64 22.14 26.01
CA ALA A 22 27.41 20.72 26.22
C ALA A 22 25.95 20.34 25.94
N VAL A 23 24.98 21.12 26.46
CA VAL A 23 23.55 20.90 26.22
C VAL A 23 23.24 21.04 24.72
N ALA A 24 23.77 22.07 24.05
CA ALA A 24 23.60 22.27 22.62
C ALA A 24 24.23 21.11 21.82
N GLY A 25 25.43 20.64 22.19
CA GLY A 25 26.11 19.51 21.57
C GLY A 25 25.35 18.19 21.75
N ILE A 26 24.85 17.93 22.95
CA ILE A 26 24.00 16.74 23.22
C ILE A 26 22.69 16.87 22.46
N GLY A 27 22.03 18.03 22.52
CA GLY A 27 20.81 18.29 21.77
C GLY A 27 20.99 18.08 20.26
N TYR A 28 22.06 18.64 19.68
CA TYR A 28 22.40 18.43 18.29
C TYR A 28 22.62 16.94 17.97
N ARG A 29 23.39 16.22 18.79
CA ARG A 29 23.69 14.80 18.56
C ARG A 29 22.45 13.90 18.69
N VAL A 30 21.54 14.24 19.60
CA VAL A 30 20.29 13.47 19.82
C VAL A 30 19.25 13.77 18.74
N LEU A 31 19.18 15.02 18.29
CA LEU A 31 18.20 15.49 17.32
C LEU A 31 18.70 15.45 15.87
N ALA A 32 20.01 15.30 15.67
CA ALA A 32 20.58 15.21 14.32
C ALA A 32 19.98 14.04 13.53
N PRO A 33 19.68 14.25 12.26
CA PRO A 33 19.22 13.17 11.38
C PRO A 33 20.20 11.99 11.41
N ALA A 34 19.69 10.82 11.68
CA ALA A 34 20.47 9.59 11.74
C ALA A 34 19.82 8.50 10.91
N GLU A 35 20.64 7.72 10.25
CA GLU A 35 20.24 6.54 9.51
C GLU A 35 21.04 5.33 10.01
N VAL A 36 20.34 4.25 10.34
CA VAL A 36 20.96 3.02 10.82
C VAL A 36 20.48 1.85 9.96
N VAL A 37 21.42 1.21 9.30
CA VAL A 37 21.21 0.01 8.49
C VAL A 37 21.78 -1.18 9.25
N THR A 38 20.98 -2.20 9.47
CA THR A 38 21.42 -3.50 9.99
C THR A 38 21.08 -4.56 8.96
N PRO A 39 21.98 -4.85 8.03
CA PRO A 39 21.73 -5.82 6.98
C PRO A 39 21.66 -7.24 7.54
N ALA A 40 21.09 -8.14 6.75
CA ALA A 40 20.97 -9.55 7.09
C ALA A 40 22.34 -10.20 7.30
N ARG A 41 22.40 -11.07 8.30
CA ARG A 41 23.55 -11.95 8.50
C ARG A 41 23.22 -13.34 7.93
N GLY A 42 23.85 -13.71 6.83
CA GLY A 42 23.64 -14.97 6.13
C GLY A 42 22.63 -14.88 4.97
N ALA A 43 22.44 -16.00 4.29
CA ALA A 43 21.57 -16.08 3.12
C ALA A 43 20.09 -15.94 3.48
N PRO A 44 19.26 -15.31 2.62
CA PRO A 44 17.82 -15.31 2.78
C PRO A 44 17.28 -16.75 2.68
N PRO A 45 16.17 -17.08 3.36
CA PRO A 45 15.57 -18.40 3.27
C PRO A 45 15.13 -18.67 1.81
N PRO A 46 15.04 -19.94 1.39
CA PRO A 46 14.40 -20.29 0.13
C PRO A 46 12.94 -19.82 0.13
N ALA A 47 12.35 -19.65 -1.05
CA ALA A 47 10.91 -19.49 -1.14
C ALA A 47 10.24 -20.76 -0.60
N GLY A 48 9.36 -20.58 0.38
CA GLY A 48 8.62 -21.70 0.95
C GLY A 48 7.48 -22.14 0.04
N THR A 49 7.07 -23.39 0.16
CA THR A 49 5.77 -23.89 -0.30
C THR A 49 4.94 -24.24 0.94
N PRO A 50 4.34 -23.25 1.59
CA PRO A 50 3.61 -23.51 2.82
C PRO A 50 2.38 -24.38 2.54
N ALA A 51 2.01 -25.18 3.52
CA ALA A 51 0.75 -25.92 3.46
C ALA A 51 -0.43 -24.95 3.39
N VAL A 52 -1.40 -25.26 2.55
CA VAL A 52 -2.63 -24.46 2.41
C VAL A 52 -3.34 -24.39 3.77
N GLY A 53 -3.64 -23.18 4.24
CA GLY A 53 -4.30 -22.94 5.50
C GLY A 53 -3.82 -21.70 6.24
N VAL A 54 -4.25 -21.53 7.48
CA VAL A 54 -3.81 -20.42 8.32
C VAL A 54 -2.37 -20.66 8.78
N VAL A 55 -1.46 -19.77 8.40
CA VAL A 55 -0.07 -19.76 8.84
C VAL A 55 0.05 -19.29 10.28
N GLY A 56 -0.56 -18.13 10.61
CA GLY A 56 -0.48 -17.57 11.95
C GLY A 56 -1.27 -16.29 12.12
N ARG A 57 -1.14 -15.72 13.32
CA ARG A 57 -1.69 -14.42 13.69
C ARG A 57 -0.57 -13.46 14.02
N LEU A 58 -0.71 -12.21 13.59
CA LEU A 58 0.32 -11.19 13.71
C LEU A 58 -0.25 -9.92 14.34
N PRO A 59 0.53 -9.19 15.13
CA PRO A 59 0.12 -7.90 15.70
C PRO A 59 0.13 -6.76 14.68
N VAL A 60 0.88 -6.93 13.58
CA VAL A 60 1.11 -5.91 12.54
C VAL A 60 1.04 -6.54 11.16
N ALA A 61 0.67 -5.73 10.18
CA ALA A 61 0.50 -6.13 8.79
C ALA A 61 1.87 -6.38 8.13
N PRO A 62 2.11 -7.58 7.55
CA PRO A 62 3.33 -7.87 6.82
C PRO A 62 3.21 -7.52 5.34
N LEU A 63 4.32 -7.12 4.71
CA LEU A 63 4.53 -7.27 3.27
C LEU A 63 5.31 -8.57 3.03
N VAL A 64 4.81 -9.44 2.18
CA VAL A 64 5.51 -10.66 1.79
C VAL A 64 6.42 -10.34 0.60
N VAL A 65 7.70 -10.57 0.75
CA VAL A 65 8.71 -10.31 -0.28
C VAL A 65 9.22 -11.62 -0.85
N ALA A 66 8.97 -11.82 -2.14
CA ALA A 66 9.36 -13.01 -2.92
C ALA A 66 8.94 -14.36 -2.28
N GLY A 67 7.88 -14.39 -1.46
CA GLY A 67 7.46 -15.59 -0.73
C GLY A 67 8.45 -16.08 0.34
N ARG A 68 9.45 -15.26 0.71
CA ARG A 68 10.57 -15.64 1.58
C ARG A 68 10.58 -14.95 2.93
N LEU A 69 10.29 -13.66 2.93
CA LEU A 69 10.40 -12.78 4.09
C LEU A 69 9.11 -12.02 4.29
N ARG A 70 8.89 -11.58 5.53
CA ARG A 70 7.84 -10.62 5.87
C ARG A 70 8.50 -9.32 6.32
N VAL A 71 8.14 -8.23 5.66
CA VAL A 71 8.61 -6.88 5.97
C VAL A 71 7.52 -6.14 6.74
N TYR A 72 7.89 -5.47 7.80
CA TYR A 72 6.99 -4.72 8.66
C TYR A 72 7.39 -3.25 8.74
N ALA A 73 6.40 -2.40 8.86
CA ALA A 73 6.54 -0.97 9.09
C ALA A 73 6.29 -0.63 10.57
N ALA A 74 7.21 0.10 11.17
CA ALA A 74 7.02 0.80 12.42
C ALA A 74 7.24 2.29 12.18
N GLU A 75 6.90 3.14 13.14
CA GLU A 75 6.91 4.61 12.99
C GLU A 75 8.22 5.15 12.37
N ARG A 76 9.37 4.61 12.77
CA ARG A 76 10.70 5.06 12.32
C ARG A 76 11.61 3.92 11.89
N GLN A 77 11.02 2.77 11.54
CA GLN A 77 11.78 1.57 11.22
C GLN A 77 11.06 0.69 10.23
N LEU A 78 11.82 0.17 9.27
CA LEU A 78 11.49 -1.04 8.52
C LEU A 78 12.30 -2.20 9.06
N TYR A 79 11.70 -3.37 9.15
CA TYR A 79 12.42 -4.59 9.52
C TYR A 79 11.77 -5.80 8.89
N ALA A 80 12.56 -6.83 8.65
CA ALA A 80 12.03 -8.10 8.13
C ALA A 80 12.31 -9.25 9.08
N ASP A 81 11.40 -10.19 9.12
CA ASP A 81 11.62 -11.50 9.74
C ASP A 81 11.51 -12.63 8.69
N ARG A 82 11.87 -13.84 9.09
CA ARG A 82 11.92 -15.02 8.22
C ARG A 82 11.64 -16.32 8.97
N PRO A 83 11.17 -17.36 8.29
CA PRO A 83 10.63 -17.38 6.93
C PRO A 83 9.23 -16.75 6.86
N ALA A 84 8.70 -16.53 5.64
CA ALA A 84 7.39 -15.92 5.46
C ALA A 84 6.24 -16.73 6.07
N ASP A 85 6.38 -18.05 6.14
CA ASP A 85 5.45 -19.02 6.72
C ASP A 85 5.63 -19.26 8.23
N SER A 86 6.44 -18.46 8.91
CA SER A 86 6.53 -18.55 10.39
C SER A 86 5.19 -18.22 11.04
N ARG A 87 4.79 -19.04 12.00
CA ARG A 87 3.54 -18.88 12.77
C ARG A 87 3.51 -17.57 13.56
N ASN A 88 4.63 -17.18 14.12
CA ASN A 88 4.79 -16.01 14.95
C ASN A 88 5.80 -15.04 14.32
N ARG A 89 5.77 -13.79 14.76
CA ARG A 89 6.83 -12.84 14.46
C ARG A 89 8.12 -13.29 15.16
N VAL A 90 9.23 -13.23 14.43
CA VAL A 90 10.56 -13.65 14.91
C VAL A 90 11.49 -12.45 15.04
N THR A 91 12.68 -12.68 15.58
CA THR A 91 13.74 -11.65 15.64
C THR A 91 14.05 -11.11 14.24
N PRO A 92 14.19 -9.81 14.08
CA PRO A 92 14.46 -9.20 12.78
C PRO A 92 15.70 -9.80 12.11
N PHE A 93 15.56 -10.19 10.84
CA PHE A 93 16.63 -10.67 10.00
C PHE A 93 17.47 -9.53 9.47
N TRP A 94 16.81 -8.41 9.15
CA TRP A 94 17.44 -7.12 8.86
C TRP A 94 16.55 -5.98 9.36
N SER A 95 17.14 -4.77 9.53
CA SER A 95 16.38 -3.58 9.85
C SER A 95 17.01 -2.32 9.26
N TYR A 96 16.15 -1.33 9.02
CA TYR A 96 16.49 0.00 8.55
C TYR A 96 15.73 1.04 9.38
N ARG A 97 16.42 2.01 9.96
CA ARG A 97 15.84 3.06 10.81
C ARG A 97 16.27 4.43 10.36
N ARG A 98 15.37 5.39 10.50
CA ARG A 98 15.67 6.81 10.33
C ARG A 98 15.15 7.64 11.50
N TRP A 99 15.86 8.71 11.81
CA TRP A 99 15.51 9.68 12.84
C TRP A 99 15.81 11.09 12.32
N PRO A 100 15.03 12.15 12.59
CA PRO A 100 13.72 12.12 13.28
C PRO A 100 12.54 11.75 12.39
N ALA A 101 12.78 11.54 11.09
CA ALA A 101 11.75 11.25 10.10
C ALA A 101 10.91 10.02 10.47
N THR A 102 9.61 10.11 10.22
CA THR A 102 8.66 9.01 10.38
C THR A 102 8.35 8.37 9.02
N LEU A 103 7.99 7.10 9.04
CA LEU A 103 7.66 6.33 7.85
C LEU A 103 6.25 6.72 7.39
N ASP A 104 6.13 7.12 6.13
CA ASP A 104 4.87 7.52 5.51
C ASP A 104 4.22 6.37 4.73
N GLY A 105 4.99 5.63 3.94
CA GLY A 105 4.48 4.51 3.15
C GLY A 105 5.57 3.55 2.71
N VAL A 106 5.18 2.29 2.50
CA VAL A 106 6.07 1.22 2.03
C VAL A 106 5.41 0.46 0.89
N LEU A 107 6.18 0.16 -0.13
CA LEU A 107 5.76 -0.63 -1.28
C LEU A 107 6.80 -1.72 -1.56
N ALA A 108 6.35 -2.92 -1.89
CA ALA A 108 7.21 -3.98 -2.42
C ALA A 108 7.00 -4.13 -3.93
N ALA A 109 8.10 -4.22 -4.68
CA ALA A 109 8.10 -4.51 -6.11
C ALA A 109 9.19 -5.53 -6.43
N GLY A 110 8.79 -6.77 -6.70
CA GLY A 110 9.71 -7.91 -6.80
C GLY A 110 10.44 -8.14 -5.47
N THR A 111 11.76 -8.06 -5.48
CA THR A 111 12.59 -8.15 -4.27
C THR A 111 12.92 -6.78 -3.67
N MET A 112 12.56 -5.70 -4.33
CA MET A 112 12.82 -4.35 -3.82
C MET A 112 11.73 -3.91 -2.85
N VAL A 113 12.13 -3.32 -1.74
CA VAL A 113 11.26 -2.65 -0.76
C VAL A 113 11.56 -1.16 -0.79
N LEU A 114 10.56 -0.40 -1.19
CA LEU A 114 10.64 1.05 -1.24
C LEU A 114 9.95 1.65 -0.02
N SER A 115 10.56 2.65 0.58
CA SER A 115 9.99 3.43 1.67
C SER A 115 10.00 4.92 1.37
N ARG A 116 8.90 5.61 1.72
CA ARG A 116 8.81 7.06 1.74
C ARG A 116 8.74 7.54 3.18
N TRP A 117 9.45 8.64 3.47
CA TRP A 117 9.60 9.20 4.79
C TRP A 117 8.98 10.60 4.88
N SER A 118 8.63 11.04 6.07
CA SER A 118 7.94 12.32 6.32
C SER A 118 8.71 13.56 5.83
N ASP A 119 10.03 13.43 5.68
CA ASP A 119 10.91 14.46 5.10
C ASP A 119 11.01 14.41 3.56
N GLY A 120 10.21 13.57 2.91
CA GLY A 120 10.19 13.39 1.46
C GLY A 120 11.27 12.43 0.94
N LYS A 121 12.19 11.95 1.76
CA LYS A 121 13.20 10.98 1.30
C LYS A 121 12.58 9.66 0.87
N LEU A 122 13.05 9.15 -0.25
CA LEU A 122 12.77 7.83 -0.78
C LEU A 122 13.99 6.95 -0.54
N VAL A 123 13.76 5.75 -0.03
CA VAL A 123 14.83 4.77 0.18
C VAL A 123 14.38 3.42 -0.34
N ALA A 124 15.14 2.86 -1.26
CA ALA A 124 14.95 1.51 -1.74
C ALA A 124 15.95 0.57 -1.08
N LEU A 125 15.44 -0.54 -0.59
CA LEU A 125 16.21 -1.62 0.01
C LEU A 125 16.10 -2.87 -0.85
N ASP A 126 17.18 -3.63 -0.97
CA ASP A 126 17.02 -5.04 -1.31
C ASP A 126 16.27 -5.73 -0.17
N GLY A 127 15.05 -6.15 -0.44
CA GLY A 127 14.15 -6.70 0.57
C GLY A 127 14.62 -8.04 1.15
N LEU A 128 15.52 -8.75 0.45
CA LEU A 128 16.08 -10.01 0.91
C LEU A 128 17.25 -9.84 1.88
N THR A 129 17.99 -8.74 1.74
CA THR A 129 19.22 -8.49 2.52
C THR A 129 19.12 -7.29 3.46
N GLY A 130 18.19 -6.37 3.21
CA GLY A 130 18.09 -5.11 3.94
C GLY A 130 19.18 -4.09 3.59
N THR A 131 19.96 -4.34 2.53
CA THR A 131 20.95 -3.37 2.05
C THR A 131 20.28 -2.27 1.26
N VAL A 132 20.78 -1.05 1.39
CA VAL A 132 20.26 0.08 0.63
C VAL A 132 20.72 -0.01 -0.81
N ALA A 133 19.76 -0.10 -1.73
CA ALA A 133 20.02 -0.08 -3.17
C ALA A 133 20.25 1.36 -3.65
N TRP A 134 19.34 2.28 -3.29
CA TRP A 134 19.46 3.68 -3.66
C TRP A 134 18.64 4.60 -2.72
N ARG A 135 18.91 5.89 -2.81
CA ARG A 135 18.18 6.96 -2.15
C ARG A 135 17.86 8.06 -3.15
N ALA A 136 16.71 8.72 -2.98
CA ALA A 136 16.33 9.87 -3.77
C ALA A 136 15.55 10.89 -2.92
N ASP A 137 15.47 12.12 -3.42
CA ASP A 137 14.59 13.16 -2.88
C ASP A 137 13.25 13.10 -3.60
N GLY A 138 12.21 12.75 -2.89
CA GLY A 138 10.83 12.75 -3.37
C GLY A 138 10.09 14.05 -3.00
N PRO A 139 8.85 14.21 -3.50
CA PRO A 139 7.99 15.28 -3.06
C PRO A 139 7.60 15.08 -1.58
N THR A 140 7.47 16.20 -0.86
CA THR A 140 7.06 16.18 0.55
C THR A 140 5.69 15.49 0.67
N PRO A 141 5.53 14.47 1.54
CA PRO A 141 4.26 13.82 1.73
C PRO A 141 3.15 14.80 2.13
N TYR A 142 1.91 14.47 1.81
CA TYR A 142 0.75 15.08 2.44
C TYR A 142 0.79 14.81 3.95
N ALA A 143 -0.14 15.36 4.72
CA ALA A 143 -0.15 15.08 6.16
C ALA A 143 -0.08 13.56 6.39
N VAL A 144 0.96 13.13 7.10
CA VAL A 144 1.13 11.72 7.47
C VAL A 144 0.08 11.43 8.54
N ALA A 145 -0.90 10.61 8.20
CA ALA A 145 -1.83 10.11 9.20
C ALA A 145 -1.06 9.23 10.21
N PRO A 146 -1.38 9.29 11.49
CA PRO A 146 -0.79 8.39 12.47
C PRO A 146 -1.00 6.94 12.04
N ALA A 147 0.03 6.10 12.20
CA ALA A 147 -0.08 4.70 11.82
C ALA A 147 -1.16 4.03 12.67
N ARG A 148 -2.19 3.48 12.02
CA ARG A 148 -3.18 2.66 12.71
C ARG A 148 -2.50 1.43 13.33
N ARG A 149 -3.14 0.84 14.32
CA ARG A 149 -2.59 -0.26 15.14
C ARG A 149 -1.86 -1.36 14.36
N THR A 150 -2.36 -1.75 13.19
CA THR A 150 -1.74 -2.81 12.37
C THR A 150 -0.68 -2.32 11.41
N GLY A 151 -0.67 -1.03 11.09
CA GLY A 151 0.16 -0.47 10.02
C GLY A 151 -0.26 -0.90 8.60
N ALA A 152 -1.41 -1.54 8.44
CA ALA A 152 -1.87 -2.03 7.12
C ALA A 152 -2.00 -0.91 6.08
N ALA A 153 -2.46 0.27 6.46
CA ALA A 153 -2.52 1.42 5.56
C ALA A 153 -1.13 1.80 5.01
N THR A 154 -0.10 1.72 5.84
CA THR A 154 1.28 2.06 5.46
C THR A 154 1.89 1.05 4.49
N VAL A 155 1.56 -0.24 4.61
CA VAL A 155 2.22 -1.31 3.84
C VAL A 155 1.32 -1.92 2.75
N TRP A 156 -0.02 -1.91 2.91
CA TRP A 156 -0.93 -2.51 1.93
C TRP A 156 -1.63 -1.47 1.06
N ASP A 157 -1.76 -0.24 1.55
CA ASP A 157 -2.41 0.85 0.82
C ASP A 157 -1.65 2.18 1.03
N PRO A 158 -0.35 2.24 0.68
CA PRO A 158 0.44 3.43 0.90
C PRO A 158 -0.05 4.58 -0.01
N HIS A 159 -0.43 5.70 0.58
CA HIS A 159 -0.87 6.86 -0.16
C HIS A 159 0.27 7.51 -0.94
N GLY A 160 -0.01 7.93 -2.17
CA GLY A 160 0.88 8.74 -2.97
C GLY A 160 2.19 8.06 -3.41
N ILE A 161 2.28 6.74 -3.34
CA ILE A 161 3.31 5.93 -3.97
C ILE A 161 2.68 4.78 -4.75
N SER A 162 3.09 4.63 -6.00
CA SER A 162 2.61 3.57 -6.88
C SER A 162 3.67 3.19 -7.90
N VAL A 163 3.52 2.05 -8.53
CA VAL A 163 4.43 1.59 -9.58
C VAL A 163 3.65 1.22 -10.84
N ALA A 164 4.29 1.40 -11.99
CA ALA A 164 3.75 0.93 -13.26
C ALA A 164 4.85 0.43 -14.19
N PRO A 165 4.51 -0.49 -15.10
CA PRO A 165 5.40 -0.90 -16.16
C PRO A 165 5.62 0.25 -17.15
N ALA A 166 6.81 0.34 -17.69
CA ALA A 166 7.18 1.26 -18.77
C ALA A 166 7.85 0.49 -19.92
N PRO A 167 7.94 1.06 -21.13
CA PRO A 167 8.64 0.43 -22.25
C PRO A 167 10.05 -0.02 -21.90
N GLY A 168 10.50 -1.13 -22.48
CA GLY A 168 11.84 -1.68 -22.25
C GLY A 168 11.99 -2.41 -20.92
N SER A 169 10.92 -3.07 -20.44
CA SER A 169 10.90 -3.85 -19.19
C SER A 169 11.27 -3.05 -17.93
N ARG A 170 11.19 -1.72 -18.00
CA ARG A 170 11.41 -0.85 -16.85
C ARG A 170 10.16 -0.76 -15.99
N THR A 171 10.36 -0.57 -14.69
CA THR A 171 9.31 -0.20 -13.77
C THR A 171 9.56 1.22 -13.28
N VAL A 172 8.55 2.05 -13.34
CA VAL A 172 8.61 3.42 -12.85
C VAL A 172 7.86 3.50 -11.53
N LEU A 173 8.53 4.08 -10.55
CA LEU A 173 7.95 4.53 -9.31
C LEU A 173 7.34 5.90 -9.52
N VAL A 174 6.08 6.07 -9.16
CA VAL A 174 5.36 7.33 -9.19
C VAL A 174 5.09 7.78 -7.76
N VAL A 175 5.52 8.99 -7.45
CA VAL A 175 5.39 9.57 -6.11
C VAL A 175 4.68 10.91 -6.20
N SER A 176 3.63 11.09 -5.41
CA SER A 176 2.92 12.36 -5.26
C SER A 176 3.11 12.95 -3.88
N GLY A 177 3.12 14.27 -3.80
CA GLY A 177 3.22 15.02 -2.56
C GLY A 177 2.82 16.48 -2.76
N ARG A 178 3.09 17.30 -1.75
CA ARG A 178 2.71 18.73 -1.73
C ARG A 178 3.30 19.51 -2.90
N ASP A 179 4.49 19.11 -3.34
CA ASP A 179 5.27 19.83 -4.35
C ASP A 179 4.92 19.36 -5.78
N GLY A 180 4.06 18.36 -5.91
CA GLY A 180 3.64 17.81 -7.20
C GLY A 180 3.83 16.29 -7.32
N LEU A 181 4.09 15.87 -8.55
CA LEU A 181 4.18 14.47 -8.95
C LEU A 181 5.53 14.23 -9.60
N ARG A 182 6.19 13.12 -9.27
CA ARG A 182 7.48 12.72 -9.86
C ARG A 182 7.51 11.26 -10.24
N GLY A 183 8.20 10.94 -11.30
CA GLY A 183 8.48 9.59 -11.74
C GLY A 183 9.97 9.26 -11.59
N TYR A 184 10.26 8.08 -11.04
CA TYR A 184 11.62 7.60 -10.83
C TYR A 184 11.80 6.24 -11.50
N ASP A 185 12.98 5.98 -12.03
CA ASP A 185 13.35 4.62 -12.38
C ASP A 185 13.47 3.79 -11.10
N LEU A 186 12.72 2.68 -11.01
CA LEU A 186 12.70 1.87 -9.79
C LEU A 186 14.04 1.19 -9.54
N ALA A 187 14.83 0.93 -10.59
CA ALA A 187 16.08 0.18 -10.47
C ALA A 187 17.19 0.98 -9.78
N ASP A 188 17.28 2.29 -10.04
CA ASP A 188 18.39 3.14 -9.58
C ASP A 188 17.96 4.43 -8.86
N GLY A 189 16.67 4.73 -8.80
CA GLY A 189 16.12 5.91 -8.13
C GLY A 189 16.31 7.21 -8.92
N ARG A 190 16.76 7.15 -10.17
CA ARG A 190 16.93 8.33 -11.02
C ARG A 190 15.59 8.95 -11.37
N GLU A 191 15.44 10.26 -11.10
CA GLU A 191 14.25 11.02 -11.51
C GLU A 191 14.15 11.06 -13.05
N LEU A 192 13.03 10.61 -13.58
CA LEU A 192 12.75 10.58 -15.01
C LEU A 192 12.00 11.82 -15.47
N TRP A 193 11.07 12.28 -14.65
CA TRP A 193 10.22 13.43 -14.95
C TRP A 193 9.61 14.00 -13.66
N ARG A 194 9.16 15.25 -13.78
CA ARG A 194 8.53 16.04 -12.72
C ARG A 194 7.34 16.81 -13.26
N VAL A 195 6.29 16.91 -12.45
CA VAL A 195 5.14 17.79 -12.66
C VAL A 195 4.95 18.60 -11.39
N ASP A 196 5.22 19.88 -11.44
CA ASP A 196 5.15 20.77 -10.28
C ASP A 196 3.70 21.20 -9.99
N GLY A 197 3.42 21.47 -8.73
CA GLY A 197 2.14 22.02 -8.25
C GLY A 197 0.97 21.05 -8.22
N GLY A 198 -0.20 21.57 -7.90
CA GLY A 198 -1.48 20.88 -8.09
C GLY A 198 -2.02 20.07 -6.91
N ARG A 199 -1.61 20.37 -5.68
CA ARG A 199 -2.07 19.64 -4.49
C ARG A 199 -3.59 19.66 -4.30
N ASP A 200 -4.19 20.85 -4.34
CA ASP A 200 -5.60 21.03 -3.96
C ASP A 200 -6.56 20.79 -5.13
N CYS A 201 -6.02 20.60 -6.32
CA CYS A 201 -6.80 20.38 -7.53
C CYS A 201 -6.48 19.08 -8.27
N ARG A 202 -5.57 18.22 -7.71
CA ARG A 202 -5.26 16.89 -8.21
C ARG A 202 -5.41 15.87 -7.10
N THR A 203 -6.31 14.91 -7.30
CA THR A 203 -6.64 13.86 -6.32
C THR A 203 -6.69 12.49 -6.99
N ASP A 204 -6.98 11.46 -6.20
CA ASP A 204 -7.25 10.07 -6.64
C ASP A 204 -6.20 9.50 -7.59
N LEU A 205 -4.93 9.74 -7.25
CA LEU A 205 -3.79 9.34 -8.06
C LEU A 205 -3.52 7.85 -7.98
N GLY A 206 -3.18 7.27 -9.12
CA GLY A 206 -2.75 5.88 -9.25
C GLY A 206 -2.10 5.60 -10.59
N THR A 207 -1.81 4.34 -10.86
CA THR A 207 -1.24 3.89 -12.13
C THR A 207 -2.08 2.80 -12.78
N THR A 208 -2.02 2.71 -14.10
CA THR A 208 -2.71 1.68 -14.88
C THR A 208 -1.76 0.54 -15.26
N ALA A 209 -2.31 -0.62 -15.51
CA ALA A 209 -1.56 -1.76 -16.05
C ALA A 209 -0.98 -1.49 -17.46
N ALA A 210 -1.51 -0.48 -18.15
CA ALA A 210 -1.06 -0.04 -19.47
C ALA A 210 0.10 0.97 -19.41
N GLY A 211 0.68 1.24 -18.23
CA GLY A 211 1.82 2.15 -18.09
C GLY A 211 1.45 3.63 -18.13
N GLN A 212 0.32 3.99 -17.55
CA GLN A 212 -0.10 5.38 -17.39
C GLN A 212 -0.22 5.74 -15.91
N VAL A 213 -0.03 7.01 -15.59
CA VAL A 213 -0.44 7.62 -14.34
C VAL A 213 -1.81 8.26 -14.58
N PHE A 214 -2.76 8.03 -13.70
CA PHE A 214 -4.04 8.74 -13.72
C PHE A 214 -4.21 9.60 -12.48
N SER A 215 -4.89 10.72 -12.62
CA SER A 215 -5.33 11.58 -11.52
C SER A 215 -6.62 12.30 -11.89
N VAL A 216 -7.45 12.60 -10.89
CA VAL A 216 -8.57 13.54 -11.05
C VAL A 216 -8.00 14.95 -10.99
N ASP A 217 -8.13 15.70 -12.04
CA ASP A 217 -7.60 17.06 -12.21
C ASP A 217 -8.73 18.07 -12.34
N SER A 218 -8.77 19.04 -11.44
CA SER A 218 -9.66 20.20 -11.45
C SER A 218 -8.88 21.53 -11.51
N CYS A 219 -7.56 21.49 -11.82
CA CYS A 219 -6.70 22.67 -11.84
C CYS A 219 -7.03 23.62 -13.02
N ALA A 220 -7.40 23.06 -14.15
CA ALA A 220 -7.61 23.82 -15.37
C ALA A 220 -9.00 23.50 -15.98
N GLY A 221 -10.04 24.15 -15.48
CA GLY A 221 -11.41 24.00 -15.99
C GLY A 221 -12.18 22.86 -15.32
N PRO A 222 -13.18 22.28 -15.99
CA PRO A 222 -14.03 21.23 -15.44
C PRO A 222 -13.21 20.01 -15.02
N THR A 223 -13.59 19.40 -13.88
CA THR A 223 -12.96 18.17 -13.38
C THR A 223 -12.88 17.10 -14.46
N ALA A 224 -11.71 16.52 -14.64
CA ALA A 224 -11.46 15.44 -15.59
C ALA A 224 -10.43 14.46 -15.04
N VAL A 225 -10.40 13.23 -15.55
CA VAL A 225 -9.31 12.29 -15.31
C VAL A 225 -8.22 12.54 -16.34
N GLU A 226 -7.04 12.86 -15.86
CA GLU A 226 -5.87 13.07 -16.69
C GLU A 226 -5.01 11.80 -16.67
N PHE A 227 -4.68 11.29 -17.86
CA PHE A 227 -3.78 10.15 -18.04
C PHE A 227 -2.46 10.65 -18.61
N ARG A 228 -1.36 10.28 -17.94
CA ARG A 228 0.01 10.63 -18.33
C ARG A 228 0.80 9.38 -18.65
N ALA A 229 1.66 9.43 -19.65
CA ALA A 229 2.61 8.37 -19.91
C ALA A 229 3.57 8.21 -18.70
N VAL A 230 3.64 7.02 -18.11
CA VAL A 230 4.46 6.79 -16.91
C VAL A 230 5.96 6.99 -17.17
N ALA A 231 6.41 6.76 -18.41
CA ALA A 231 7.82 6.88 -18.77
C ALA A 231 8.31 8.34 -18.87
N THR A 232 7.42 9.29 -19.17
CA THR A 232 7.81 10.68 -19.51
C THR A 232 7.04 11.75 -18.71
N GLY A 233 5.97 11.36 -18.01
CA GLY A 233 5.08 12.31 -17.36
C GLY A 233 4.21 13.15 -18.33
N ALA A 234 4.35 12.95 -19.64
CA ALA A 234 3.58 13.69 -20.63
C ALA A 234 2.10 13.35 -20.57
N VAL A 235 1.24 14.38 -20.68
CA VAL A 235 -0.21 14.21 -20.77
C VAL A 235 -0.54 13.52 -22.08
N GLY A 236 -1.20 12.37 -21.99
CA GLY A 236 -1.70 11.65 -23.17
C GLY A 236 -3.19 11.93 -23.43
N THR A 237 -4.01 11.77 -22.39
CA THR A 237 -5.47 11.92 -22.51
C THR A 237 -6.01 12.67 -21.30
N ARG A 238 -6.90 13.62 -21.57
CA ARG A 238 -7.78 14.22 -20.56
C ARG A 238 -9.20 13.77 -20.87
N TRP A 239 -9.80 13.05 -19.95
CA TRP A 239 -11.07 12.39 -20.14
C TRP A 239 -12.06 12.76 -19.05
N ARG A 240 -13.29 12.96 -19.46
CA ARG A 240 -14.41 13.17 -18.55
C ARG A 240 -15.48 12.11 -18.84
N PRO A 241 -16.01 11.43 -17.80
CA PRO A 241 -17.11 10.51 -18.00
C PRO A 241 -18.29 11.22 -18.68
N PRO A 242 -18.99 10.58 -19.64
CA PRO A 242 -20.26 11.12 -20.13
C PRO A 242 -21.22 11.34 -18.96
N ASP A 243 -21.96 12.43 -19.00
CA ASP A 243 -22.97 12.83 -18.00
C ASP A 243 -22.42 12.97 -16.55
N ALA A 244 -21.10 13.08 -16.38
CA ALA A 244 -20.51 13.28 -15.07
C ALA A 244 -20.90 14.65 -14.49
N PRO A 245 -21.22 14.73 -13.19
CA PRO A 245 -21.45 15.97 -12.49
C PRO A 245 -20.17 16.84 -12.52
N GLU A 246 -20.29 18.12 -12.20
CA GLU A 246 -19.15 19.05 -12.22
C GLU A 246 -17.97 18.52 -11.40
N ARG A 247 -18.27 17.90 -10.25
CA ARG A 247 -17.30 17.20 -9.41
C ARG A 247 -17.69 15.73 -9.29
N PHE A 248 -16.71 14.87 -9.42
CA PHE A 248 -16.84 13.41 -9.23
C PHE A 248 -15.57 12.85 -8.64
N THR A 249 -15.67 11.70 -8.02
CA THR A 249 -14.54 10.94 -7.47
C THR A 249 -14.26 9.72 -8.33
N VAL A 250 -13.06 9.19 -8.22
CA VAL A 250 -12.61 8.01 -8.95
C VAL A 250 -12.06 6.98 -7.98
N THR A 251 -12.63 5.79 -8.00
CA THR A 251 -12.13 4.64 -7.27
C THR A 251 -11.44 3.69 -8.24
N PRO A 252 -10.13 3.43 -8.09
CA PRO A 252 -9.44 2.45 -8.93
C PRO A 252 -9.90 1.03 -8.57
N VAL A 253 -10.02 0.18 -9.61
CA VAL A 253 -10.43 -1.22 -9.47
C VAL A 253 -9.52 -2.15 -10.27
N GLY A 254 -9.41 -3.41 -9.82
CA GLY A 254 -8.56 -4.40 -10.47
C GLY A 254 -7.08 -4.04 -10.46
N CYS A 255 -6.60 -3.46 -9.36
CA CYS A 255 -5.20 -3.10 -9.17
C CYS A 255 -4.39 -4.32 -8.69
N LEU A 256 -3.13 -4.40 -9.09
CA LEU A 256 -2.20 -5.44 -8.62
C LEU A 256 -1.83 -5.20 -7.14
N THR A 257 -1.53 -3.96 -6.80
CA THR A 257 -1.48 -3.47 -5.43
C THR A 257 -2.35 -2.22 -5.36
N PRO A 258 -2.80 -1.77 -4.19
CA PRO A 258 -3.66 -0.61 -4.11
C PRO A 258 -3.10 0.57 -4.93
N ARG A 259 -3.92 1.12 -5.80
CA ARG A 259 -3.60 2.24 -6.71
C ARG A 259 -2.47 1.99 -7.72
N SER A 260 -1.91 0.76 -7.79
CA SER A 260 -0.86 0.41 -8.77
C SER A 260 -1.37 -0.59 -9.79
N GLN A 261 -1.06 -0.32 -11.05
CA GLN A 261 -1.37 -1.19 -12.19
C GLN A 261 -2.85 -1.57 -12.27
N CYS A 262 -3.72 -0.60 -12.07
CA CYS A 262 -5.16 -0.78 -12.11
C CYS A 262 -5.64 -1.01 -13.56
N ARG A 263 -6.70 -1.80 -13.72
CA ARG A 263 -7.29 -2.15 -15.02
C ARG A 263 -8.61 -1.44 -15.26
N GLY A 264 -9.20 -0.88 -14.22
CA GLY A 264 -10.45 -0.15 -14.30
C GLY A 264 -10.53 0.99 -13.30
N LEU A 265 -11.54 1.82 -13.51
CA LEU A 265 -11.94 2.91 -12.65
C LEU A 265 -13.45 2.81 -12.42
N ARG A 266 -13.90 3.16 -11.25
CA ARG A 266 -15.31 3.46 -11.00
C ARG A 266 -15.41 4.93 -10.64
N THR A 267 -16.34 5.62 -11.30
CA THR A 267 -16.65 7.02 -11.01
C THR A 267 -17.90 7.08 -10.17
N ASP A 268 -17.85 7.80 -9.06
CA ASP A 268 -18.98 8.03 -8.17
C ASP A 268 -19.39 9.50 -8.28
N GLY A 269 -20.68 9.74 -8.54
CA GLY A 269 -21.25 11.08 -8.67
C GLY A 269 -22.58 11.04 -9.44
N GLY A 270 -23.58 11.74 -8.95
CA GLY A 270 -24.91 11.73 -9.56
C GLY A 270 -25.74 10.49 -9.21
N SER A 271 -26.39 9.88 -10.18
CA SER A 271 -27.39 8.82 -9.99
C SER A 271 -26.82 7.41 -9.78
N GLY A 272 -25.54 7.25 -9.48
CA GLY A 272 -24.90 5.96 -9.22
C GLY A 272 -23.47 5.87 -9.74
N GLY A 273 -22.71 4.86 -9.27
CA GLY A 273 -21.38 4.56 -9.75
C GLY A 273 -21.38 4.04 -11.18
N ARG A 274 -20.40 4.44 -12.00
CA ARG A 274 -20.19 3.88 -13.34
C ARG A 274 -18.79 3.30 -13.47
N GLY A 275 -18.70 2.14 -14.08
CA GLY A 275 -17.46 1.40 -14.29
C GLY A 275 -16.84 1.65 -15.67
N TRP A 276 -15.53 1.69 -15.68
CA TRP A 276 -14.71 1.97 -16.86
C TRP A 276 -13.51 1.05 -16.89
N GLN A 277 -13.25 0.45 -18.03
CA GLN A 277 -12.00 -0.27 -18.28
C GLN A 277 -10.96 0.70 -18.84
N VAL A 278 -9.76 0.69 -18.29
CA VAL A 278 -8.66 1.58 -18.72
C VAL A 278 -7.60 0.82 -19.50
N GLY A 279 -7.15 1.44 -20.57
CA GLY A 279 -6.09 0.97 -21.47
C GLY A 279 -5.20 2.16 -21.88
N LEU A 280 -4.58 2.10 -23.05
CA LEU A 280 -3.74 3.19 -23.56
C LEU A 280 -4.55 4.37 -24.13
N GLY A 281 -5.83 4.18 -24.43
CA GLY A 281 -6.72 5.22 -24.96
C GLY A 281 -7.65 5.80 -23.88
N ALA A 282 -8.72 6.41 -24.34
CA ALA A 282 -9.80 6.85 -23.46
C ALA A 282 -10.44 5.64 -22.77
N PRO A 283 -10.86 5.78 -21.49
CA PRO A 283 -11.57 4.73 -20.78
C PRO A 283 -12.82 4.29 -21.52
N MET A 284 -13.08 2.99 -21.54
CA MET A 284 -14.24 2.38 -22.17
C MET A 284 -15.26 1.96 -21.11
N ALA A 285 -16.53 2.18 -21.39
CA ALA A 285 -17.61 1.76 -20.50
C ALA A 285 -17.53 0.26 -20.20
N ALA A 286 -17.68 -0.08 -18.91
CA ALA A 286 -17.66 -1.43 -18.38
C ALA A 286 -18.82 -1.62 -17.39
N PRO A 287 -20.07 -1.78 -17.87
CA PRO A 287 -21.28 -1.81 -17.02
C PRO A 287 -21.22 -2.86 -15.92
N ALA A 288 -20.47 -3.94 -16.12
CA ALA A 288 -20.27 -4.94 -15.08
C ALA A 288 -19.51 -4.41 -13.84
N LEU A 289 -18.89 -3.22 -13.92
CA LEU A 289 -18.21 -2.56 -12.78
C LEU A 289 -19.06 -1.48 -12.09
N ASP A 290 -20.29 -1.26 -12.54
CA ASP A 290 -21.16 -0.22 -11.96
C ASP A 290 -21.51 -0.54 -10.50
N ALA A 291 -21.68 -1.82 -10.18
CA ALA A 291 -21.98 -2.26 -8.82
C ALA A 291 -20.78 -2.08 -7.87
N ALA A 292 -21.07 -1.56 -6.68
CA ALA A 292 -20.08 -1.48 -5.61
C ALA A 292 -19.59 -2.88 -5.20
N GLY A 293 -18.31 -3.01 -4.85
CA GLY A 293 -17.71 -4.28 -4.47
C GLY A 293 -17.30 -5.17 -5.66
N THR A 294 -17.59 -4.75 -6.90
CA THR A 294 -17.09 -5.43 -8.10
C THR A 294 -15.65 -5.01 -8.39
N THR A 295 -14.82 -5.96 -8.79
CA THR A 295 -13.41 -5.74 -9.16
C THR A 295 -13.10 -6.33 -10.54
N LEU A 296 -11.93 -5.98 -11.10
CA LEU A 296 -11.41 -6.58 -12.34
C LEU A 296 -10.29 -7.56 -12.06
N VAL A 297 -10.38 -8.73 -12.69
CA VAL A 297 -9.30 -9.71 -12.75
C VAL A 297 -9.03 -10.05 -14.22
N GLY A 298 -7.95 -9.53 -14.77
CA GLY A 298 -7.77 -9.57 -16.23
C GLY A 298 -8.84 -8.75 -16.94
N GLU A 299 -9.58 -9.40 -17.84
CA GLU A 299 -10.69 -8.82 -18.60
C GLU A 299 -12.08 -9.14 -17.98
N LEU A 300 -12.10 -9.82 -16.85
CA LEU A 300 -13.34 -10.20 -16.18
C LEU A 300 -13.65 -9.26 -15.02
N ALA A 301 -14.88 -8.81 -14.94
CA ALA A 301 -15.46 -8.23 -13.76
C ALA A 301 -15.95 -9.35 -12.83
N VAL A 302 -15.66 -9.25 -11.55
CA VAL A 302 -16.10 -10.22 -10.53
C VAL A 302 -16.74 -9.47 -9.39
N GLY A 303 -17.92 -9.90 -8.97
CA GLY A 303 -18.67 -9.28 -7.88
C GLY A 303 -19.68 -10.21 -7.25
N ASP A 304 -20.13 -9.88 -6.04
CA ASP A 304 -21.27 -10.53 -5.40
C ASP A 304 -22.56 -9.83 -5.84
N ASP A 305 -23.51 -10.61 -6.34
CA ASP A 305 -24.81 -10.14 -6.75
C ASP A 305 -25.89 -10.94 -5.99
N GLY A 306 -26.33 -10.36 -4.87
CA GLY A 306 -27.37 -10.96 -4.03
C GLY A 306 -26.97 -12.29 -3.39
N GLY A 307 -25.70 -12.49 -3.03
CA GLY A 307 -25.19 -13.74 -2.44
C GLY A 307 -24.75 -14.77 -3.45
N VAL A 308 -24.70 -14.39 -4.72
CA VAL A 308 -24.14 -15.22 -5.79
C VAL A 308 -22.91 -14.52 -6.33
N LEU A 309 -21.75 -15.11 -6.12
CA LEU A 309 -20.52 -14.62 -6.75
C LEU A 309 -20.54 -14.93 -8.26
N LYS A 310 -20.33 -13.91 -9.06
CA LYS A 310 -20.41 -14.00 -10.52
C LYS A 310 -19.17 -13.42 -11.17
N GLY A 311 -18.82 -13.97 -12.33
CA GLY A 311 -17.82 -13.42 -13.24
C GLY A 311 -18.47 -13.07 -14.58
N TRP A 312 -18.19 -11.85 -15.07
CA TRP A 312 -18.70 -11.33 -16.34
C TRP A 312 -17.57 -10.78 -17.22
N GLU A 313 -17.79 -10.77 -18.51
CA GLU A 313 -16.99 -9.91 -19.38
C GLU A 313 -17.23 -8.44 -19.01
N ALA A 314 -16.17 -7.72 -18.65
CA ALA A 314 -16.29 -6.37 -18.11
C ALA A 314 -17.03 -5.40 -19.06
N ARG A 315 -16.75 -5.48 -20.36
CA ARG A 315 -17.28 -4.59 -21.39
C ARG A 315 -18.70 -4.91 -21.84
N THR A 316 -19.04 -6.18 -21.93
CA THR A 316 -20.33 -6.61 -22.47
C THR A 316 -21.35 -6.96 -21.39
N GLY A 317 -20.89 -7.17 -20.15
CA GLY A 317 -21.72 -7.68 -19.06
C GLY A 317 -22.15 -9.14 -19.25
N LYS A 318 -21.63 -9.86 -20.29
CA LYS A 318 -21.96 -11.26 -20.54
C LYS A 318 -21.44 -12.15 -19.43
N GLY A 319 -22.32 -12.91 -18.77
CA GLY A 319 -21.97 -13.89 -17.75
C GLY A 319 -21.02 -14.96 -18.27
N ARG A 320 -20.01 -15.29 -17.48
CA ARG A 320 -19.04 -16.35 -17.74
C ARG A 320 -19.21 -17.52 -16.79
N TRP A 321 -19.38 -17.25 -15.53
CA TRP A 321 -19.57 -18.24 -14.48
C TRP A 321 -20.31 -17.64 -13.28
N GLN A 322 -20.85 -18.51 -12.42
CA GLN A 322 -21.48 -18.12 -11.17
C GLN A 322 -21.30 -19.17 -10.07
N ARG A 323 -21.29 -18.75 -8.82
CA ARG A 323 -21.11 -19.57 -7.62
C ARG A 323 -22.12 -19.14 -6.55
N GLY A 324 -23.27 -19.84 -6.51
CA GLY A 324 -24.27 -19.65 -5.46
C GLY A 324 -24.04 -20.48 -4.20
N ASP A 325 -23.17 -21.50 -4.30
CA ASP A 325 -22.81 -22.38 -3.18
C ASP A 325 -21.95 -21.75 -2.10
N LEU A 326 -21.39 -20.57 -2.37
CA LEU A 326 -20.57 -19.82 -1.42
C LEU A 326 -21.40 -18.92 -0.50
N GLY A 327 -22.63 -18.57 -0.91
CA GLY A 327 -23.42 -17.51 -0.28
C GLY A 327 -22.78 -16.13 -0.45
N PRO A 328 -23.19 -15.14 0.34
CA PRO A 328 -22.59 -13.82 0.31
C PRO A 328 -21.10 -13.88 0.64
N VAL A 329 -20.30 -13.17 -0.15
CA VAL A 329 -18.84 -13.13 0.01
C VAL A 329 -18.28 -11.71 0.01
N THR A 330 -17.12 -11.53 0.64
CA THR A 330 -16.28 -10.35 0.50
C THR A 330 -15.08 -10.69 -0.38
N ILE A 331 -14.89 -9.97 -1.48
CA ILE A 331 -13.67 -10.07 -2.28
C ILE A 331 -12.55 -9.40 -1.48
N LEU A 332 -11.51 -10.16 -1.15
CA LEU A 332 -10.39 -9.69 -0.35
C LEU A 332 -9.27 -9.11 -1.20
N ALA A 333 -8.82 -9.85 -2.18
CA ALA A 333 -7.69 -9.50 -3.04
C ALA A 333 -7.69 -10.33 -4.32
N THR A 334 -6.86 -9.91 -5.26
CA THR A 334 -6.56 -10.65 -6.48
C THR A 334 -5.05 -10.74 -6.68
N GLU A 335 -4.59 -11.86 -7.20
CA GLU A 335 -3.21 -12.08 -7.62
C GLU A 335 -3.25 -12.76 -9.00
N ALA A 336 -2.13 -12.82 -9.71
CA ALA A 336 -2.07 -13.43 -11.03
C ALA A 336 -2.71 -14.83 -11.05
N GLY A 337 -3.87 -14.95 -11.71
CA GLY A 337 -4.63 -16.20 -11.83
C GLY A 337 -5.31 -16.68 -10.55
N ARG A 338 -5.49 -15.83 -9.54
CA ARG A 338 -6.18 -16.16 -8.28
C ARG A 338 -7.11 -15.04 -7.84
N LEU A 339 -8.28 -15.44 -7.36
CA LEU A 339 -9.26 -14.57 -6.71
C LEU A 339 -9.49 -15.09 -5.30
N TYR A 340 -9.34 -14.23 -4.32
CA TYR A 340 -9.49 -14.55 -2.91
C TYR A 340 -10.78 -13.95 -2.37
N VAL A 341 -11.66 -14.80 -1.88
CA VAL A 341 -12.93 -14.38 -1.29
C VAL A 341 -13.10 -14.94 0.11
N LEU A 342 -13.72 -14.19 0.97
CA LEU A 342 -14.08 -14.58 2.33
C LEU A 342 -15.60 -14.77 2.39
N THR A 343 -16.04 -15.96 2.80
CA THR A 343 -17.45 -16.25 3.03
C THR A 343 -17.93 -15.68 4.38
N GLU A 344 -19.24 -15.58 4.58
CA GLU A 344 -19.81 -15.20 5.88
C GLU A 344 -19.39 -16.13 7.01
N ARG A 345 -19.11 -17.42 6.69
CA ARG A 345 -18.56 -18.39 7.63
C ARG A 345 -17.07 -18.21 7.93
N ARG A 346 -16.47 -17.14 7.38
CA ARG A 346 -15.05 -16.82 7.50
C ARG A 346 -14.15 -17.92 6.94
N GLU A 347 -14.55 -18.53 5.84
CA GLU A 347 -13.71 -19.42 5.07
C GLU A 347 -13.04 -18.62 3.96
N LEU A 348 -11.73 -18.76 3.82
CA LEU A 348 -11.00 -18.27 2.67
C LEU A 348 -11.19 -19.27 1.53
N VAL A 349 -11.72 -18.79 0.44
CA VAL A 349 -11.87 -19.55 -0.80
C VAL A 349 -10.99 -18.93 -1.87
N THR A 350 -10.11 -19.73 -2.45
CA THR A 350 -9.30 -19.34 -3.61
C THR A 350 -9.96 -19.88 -4.86
N LEU A 351 -10.25 -19.00 -5.79
CA LEU A 351 -10.88 -19.34 -7.06
C LEU A 351 -9.97 -19.05 -8.24
N ASP A 352 -10.15 -19.81 -9.30
CA ASP A 352 -9.69 -19.43 -10.62
C ASP A 352 -10.62 -18.30 -11.14
N PRO A 353 -10.10 -17.10 -11.42
CA PRO A 353 -10.95 -15.98 -11.80
C PRO A 353 -11.60 -16.14 -13.18
N VAL A 354 -11.03 -16.97 -14.06
CA VAL A 354 -11.54 -17.17 -15.44
C VAL A 354 -12.70 -18.14 -15.46
N THR A 355 -12.64 -19.18 -14.64
CA THR A 355 -13.61 -20.28 -14.66
C THR A 355 -14.53 -20.32 -13.45
N GLY A 356 -14.20 -19.60 -12.36
CA GLY A 356 -14.86 -19.72 -11.07
C GLY A 356 -14.55 -21.02 -10.31
N ALA A 357 -13.65 -21.85 -10.86
CA ALA A 357 -13.29 -23.12 -10.23
C ALA A 357 -12.56 -22.90 -8.90
N GLN A 358 -12.98 -23.65 -7.89
CA GLN A 358 -12.37 -23.60 -6.57
C GLN A 358 -11.01 -24.30 -6.56
N ARG A 359 -9.97 -23.61 -6.10
CA ARG A 359 -8.62 -24.15 -5.91
C ARG A 359 -8.37 -24.60 -4.47
N SER A 360 -8.84 -23.83 -3.50
CA SER A 360 -8.75 -24.16 -2.07
C SER A 360 -9.92 -23.58 -1.28
N ARG A 361 -10.21 -24.15 -0.12
CA ARG A 361 -11.19 -23.64 0.85
C ARG A 361 -10.81 -24.09 2.25
N PHE A 362 -10.72 -23.16 3.19
CA PHE A 362 -10.43 -23.48 4.58
C PHE A 362 -10.89 -22.35 5.53
N PRO A 363 -11.16 -22.65 6.81
CA PRO A 363 -11.56 -21.63 7.76
C PRO A 363 -10.40 -20.70 8.12
N MET A 364 -10.67 -19.39 8.14
CA MET A 364 -9.74 -18.33 8.55
C MET A 364 -9.75 -18.09 10.07
N THR A 365 -10.50 -18.88 10.81
CA THR A 365 -10.56 -18.77 12.27
C THR A 365 -9.43 -19.61 12.87
N PRO A 366 -8.36 -18.99 13.36
CA PRO A 366 -7.26 -19.72 13.96
C PRO A 366 -7.65 -20.15 15.38
N GLY A 367 -7.93 -21.41 15.53
CA GLY A 367 -8.28 -21.99 16.83
C GLY A 367 -9.72 -21.66 17.28
N ARG A 368 -10.01 -21.93 18.56
CA ARG A 368 -11.33 -21.70 19.18
C ARG A 368 -11.36 -20.34 19.89
N ASP A 369 -11.10 -19.23 19.19
CA ASP A 369 -11.20 -17.92 19.82
C ASP A 369 -12.64 -17.47 20.06
N GLY A 370 -13.63 -18.16 19.45
CA GLY A 370 -15.06 -17.95 19.68
C GLY A 370 -15.58 -16.57 19.28
N ILE A 371 -14.70 -15.68 18.78
CA ILE A 371 -15.00 -14.29 18.53
C ILE A 371 -15.33 -14.08 17.05
N GLY A 372 -16.50 -13.51 16.81
CA GLY A 372 -16.86 -13.01 15.50
C GLY A 372 -15.98 -11.82 15.10
N TRP A 373 -15.60 -11.72 13.82
CA TRP A 373 -14.85 -10.61 13.30
C TRP A 373 -15.29 -10.26 11.88
N LYS A 374 -15.05 -9.03 11.47
CA LYS A 374 -15.26 -8.55 10.10
C LYS A 374 -13.91 -8.32 9.43
N PRO A 375 -13.78 -8.54 8.12
CA PRO A 375 -12.54 -8.24 7.41
C PRO A 375 -12.35 -6.72 7.34
N GLY A 376 -11.13 -6.28 7.64
CA GLY A 376 -10.64 -4.95 7.33
C GLY A 376 -9.91 -4.96 5.99
N ARG A 377 -8.73 -4.30 5.93
CA ARG A 377 -7.87 -4.38 4.75
C ARG A 377 -7.36 -5.80 4.54
N ALA A 378 -7.16 -6.13 3.28
CA ALA A 378 -6.58 -7.40 2.87
C ALA A 378 -5.47 -7.19 1.85
N TYR A 379 -4.56 -8.15 1.80
CA TYR A 379 -3.38 -8.13 0.93
C TYR A 379 -3.06 -9.55 0.48
N ALA A 380 -2.66 -9.70 -0.78
CA ALA A 380 -2.20 -10.98 -1.30
C ALA A 380 -0.89 -10.80 -2.07
N ALA A 381 0.08 -11.64 -1.80
CA ALA A 381 1.33 -11.71 -2.55
C ALA A 381 2.05 -13.04 -2.33
N GLY A 382 2.62 -13.61 -3.38
CA GLY A 382 3.47 -14.79 -3.33
C GLY A 382 2.78 -16.03 -2.76
N GLY A 383 1.47 -16.18 -2.98
CA GLY A 383 0.67 -17.28 -2.45
C GLY A 383 0.24 -17.10 -0.99
N TYR A 384 0.44 -15.94 -0.41
CA TYR A 384 -0.04 -15.61 0.93
C TYR A 384 -1.19 -14.59 0.86
N VAL A 385 -2.13 -14.71 1.79
CA VAL A 385 -3.20 -13.73 2.01
C VAL A 385 -3.15 -13.29 3.45
N ALA A 386 -3.10 -11.98 3.68
CA ALA A 386 -3.19 -11.39 5.01
C ALA A 386 -4.46 -10.54 5.12
N VAL A 387 -5.17 -10.66 6.23
CA VAL A 387 -6.45 -9.98 6.46
C VAL A 387 -6.49 -9.39 7.86
N GLU A 388 -6.88 -8.12 7.97
CA GLU A 388 -7.21 -7.51 9.26
C GLU A 388 -8.53 -8.08 9.79
N ARG A 389 -8.57 -8.35 11.09
CA ARG A 389 -9.76 -8.76 11.82
C ARG A 389 -10.27 -7.61 12.67
N LEU A 390 -11.44 -7.10 12.36
CA LEU A 390 -12.08 -6.00 13.06
C LEU A 390 -13.25 -6.51 13.91
N ARG A 391 -13.54 -5.85 15.03
CA ARG A 391 -14.76 -6.10 15.83
C ARG A 391 -16.00 -5.70 15.06
N GLU A 392 -15.90 -4.55 14.42
CA GLU A 392 -16.93 -3.97 13.58
C GLU A 392 -16.31 -3.32 12.35
N ARG A 393 -17.12 -2.86 11.42
CA ARG A 393 -16.61 -2.20 10.23
C ARG A 393 -16.00 -0.86 10.65
N ALA A 394 -14.72 -0.69 10.42
CA ALA A 394 -14.04 0.56 10.70
C ALA A 394 -14.53 1.65 9.75
N ASP A 395 -14.81 2.82 10.31
CA ASP A 395 -14.92 4.04 9.52
C ASP A 395 -13.51 4.39 9.00
N PRO A 396 -13.32 4.58 7.69
CA PRO A 396 -12.02 4.97 7.15
C PRO A 396 -11.52 6.32 7.68
N ASP A 397 -12.42 7.19 8.14
CA ASP A 397 -12.11 8.51 8.68
C ASP A 397 -11.92 8.50 10.20
N ASP A 398 -12.19 7.38 10.87
CA ASP A 398 -12.04 7.22 12.32
C ASP A 398 -10.75 6.45 12.64
N ASP A 399 -9.95 7.01 13.53
CA ASP A 399 -8.66 6.47 13.98
C ASP A 399 -8.78 5.61 15.25
N ASP A 400 -10.00 5.30 15.69
CA ASP A 400 -10.21 4.54 16.92
C ASP A 400 -9.65 3.13 16.84
N GLN A 401 -8.66 2.87 17.68
CA GLN A 401 -8.00 1.57 17.81
C GLN A 401 -8.92 0.47 18.37
N ALA A 402 -10.09 0.84 18.89
CA ALA A 402 -11.08 -0.08 19.44
C ALA A 402 -11.70 -1.01 18.38
N TYR A 403 -11.66 -0.62 17.11
CA TYR A 403 -12.14 -1.47 16.01
C TYR A 403 -11.36 -2.77 15.85
N PHE A 404 -10.10 -2.80 16.28
CA PHE A 404 -9.26 -3.98 16.10
C PHE A 404 -9.46 -5.02 17.19
N LEU A 405 -9.54 -6.28 16.78
CA LEU A 405 -9.58 -7.40 17.70
C LEU A 405 -8.19 -7.67 18.28
N MET A 406 -8.09 -7.75 19.61
CA MET A 406 -6.96 -8.33 20.33
C MET A 406 -5.55 -7.80 19.98
N ALA A 407 -4.54 -8.45 20.59
CA ALA A 407 -3.13 -8.18 20.36
C ALA A 407 -2.63 -8.65 18.97
N GLU A 408 -3.35 -9.55 18.31
CA GLU A 408 -2.99 -10.16 17.02
C GLU A 408 -4.12 -9.98 15.99
N PRO A 409 -4.35 -8.75 15.52
CA PRO A 409 -5.48 -8.43 14.67
C PRO A 409 -5.33 -8.86 13.21
N VAL A 410 -4.19 -9.42 12.80
CA VAL A 410 -3.94 -9.84 11.42
C VAL A 410 -3.83 -11.35 11.33
N VAL A 411 -4.60 -11.97 10.44
CA VAL A 411 -4.44 -13.39 10.07
C VAL A 411 -3.63 -13.46 8.79
N LEU A 412 -2.59 -14.29 8.79
CA LEU A 412 -1.82 -14.66 7.62
C LEU A 412 -2.16 -16.10 7.23
N ALA A 413 -2.53 -16.31 5.98
CA ALA A 413 -2.84 -17.60 5.41
C ALA A 413 -2.01 -17.87 4.16
N ALA A 414 -1.77 -19.15 3.84
CA ALA A 414 -1.17 -19.63 2.62
C ALA A 414 -2.22 -20.31 1.73
N THR A 415 -2.08 -20.19 0.39
CA THR A 415 -3.08 -20.63 -0.58
C THR A 415 -2.49 -21.39 -1.77
#